data_bd074bb6a88ddb4dda53d23f42644064
#
_entry.id   bd074bb6a88ddb4dda53d23f42644064
#
_cell.length_a   1.000
_cell.length_b   1.000
_cell.length_c   1.000
_cell.angle_alpha   90.00
_cell.angle_beta   90.00
_cell.angle_gamma   90.00
#
_symmetry.space_group_name_H-M   'P 1'
#
loop_
_entity.id
_entity.type
_entity.pdbx_description
1 polymer ?
#
loop_
_entity_poly.entity_id
_entity_poly.type
_entity_poly.pdbx_seq_one_letter_code
_entity_poly.pdbx_strand_id
1 'polypeptide(L)'
;MELKKNYKFWFATGSQDLYGDECLSHVAKHAQIIVQNFNESGILPFEVVWKPTLIDSTSIRRTFEEANADEECAGVITWMHTFSPAKSWIAGLQAFKKPLLHLHTQFNEEIPYDTIDMDFMNENQSAHGDREFGHIVTLPHLCICGM
;
A
#
# COMPACT_ATOMS: atom_id res chain seq x y z
N MET A 1 25.61 12.90 -20.91
CA MET A 1 24.18 13.28 -20.77
C MET A 1 23.49 12.12 -20.09
N GLU A 2 23.33 12.18 -18.77
CA GLU A 2 22.53 11.19 -18.06
C GLU A 2 21.09 11.36 -18.49
N LEU A 3 20.53 10.35 -19.15
CA LEU A 3 19.11 10.24 -19.38
C LEU A 3 18.47 10.13 -17.98
N LYS A 4 17.81 11.19 -17.51
CA LYS A 4 16.97 11.10 -16.32
C LYS A 4 15.92 10.05 -16.63
N LYS A 5 16.04 8.85 -16.04
CA LYS A 5 14.99 7.86 -16.08
C LYS A 5 13.75 8.47 -15.43
N ASN A 6 12.60 8.35 -16.06
CA ASN A 6 11.31 8.80 -15.50
C ASN A 6 10.85 7.77 -14.45
N TYR A 7 11.53 7.74 -13.30
CA TYR A 7 11.16 6.85 -12.22
C TYR A 7 9.81 7.23 -11.63
N LYS A 8 9.07 6.21 -11.21
CA LYS A 8 7.77 6.32 -10.55
C LYS A 8 7.76 5.44 -9.30
N PHE A 9 7.04 5.85 -8.28
CA PHE A 9 6.70 5.01 -7.15
C PHE A 9 5.30 4.46 -7.32
N TRP A 10 5.12 3.18 -7.08
CA TRP A 10 3.80 2.56 -7.08
C TRP A 10 3.18 2.65 -5.69
N PHE A 11 1.93 3.06 -5.61
CA PHE A 11 1.17 3.11 -4.35
C PHE A 11 0.22 1.92 -4.30
N ALA A 12 0.47 0.99 -3.39
CA ALA A 12 -0.25 -0.26 -3.24
C ALA A 12 -1.00 -0.29 -1.90
N THR A 13 -2.32 -0.33 -1.96
CA THR A 13 -3.19 -0.35 -0.79
C THR A 13 -3.74 -1.75 -0.56
N GLY A 14 -3.61 -2.26 0.66
CA GLY A 14 -4.17 -3.54 1.08
C GLY A 14 -5.59 -3.42 1.62
N SER A 15 -6.41 -4.44 1.33
CA SER A 15 -7.74 -4.65 1.90
C SER A 15 -8.10 -6.14 1.84
N GLN A 16 -9.37 -6.46 2.00
CA GLN A 16 -9.93 -7.81 1.88
C GLN A 16 -11.28 -7.76 1.18
N ASP A 17 -11.56 -8.79 0.40
CA ASP A 17 -12.85 -8.97 -0.29
C ASP A 17 -14.05 -9.05 0.67
N LEU A 18 -13.81 -9.53 1.86
CA LEU A 18 -14.80 -9.68 2.93
C LEU A 18 -15.50 -8.36 3.32
N TYR A 19 -14.90 -7.19 3.06
CA TYR A 19 -15.51 -5.88 3.35
C TYR A 19 -16.56 -5.44 2.34
N GLY A 20 -16.66 -6.12 1.18
CA GLY A 20 -17.62 -5.83 0.12
C GLY A 20 -17.24 -4.64 -0.78
N ASP A 21 -17.96 -4.53 -1.89
CA ASP A 21 -17.64 -3.61 -2.98
C ASP A 21 -17.68 -2.14 -2.59
N GLU A 22 -18.61 -1.76 -1.70
CA GLU A 22 -18.73 -0.37 -1.23
C GLU A 22 -17.50 0.08 -0.45
N CYS A 23 -17.09 -0.71 0.54
CA CYS A 23 -15.89 -0.43 1.32
C CYS A 23 -14.64 -0.44 0.44
N LEU A 24 -14.49 -1.40 -0.47
CA LEU A 24 -13.37 -1.46 -1.42
C LEU A 24 -13.33 -0.23 -2.34
N SER A 25 -14.49 0.29 -2.74
CA SER A 25 -14.59 1.52 -3.54
C SER A 25 -14.11 2.74 -2.74
N HIS A 26 -14.47 2.85 -1.45
CA HIS A 26 -14.00 3.90 -0.56
C HIS A 26 -12.48 3.81 -0.36
N VAL A 27 -11.95 2.61 -0.10
CA VAL A 27 -10.50 2.36 0.04
C VAL A 27 -9.75 2.84 -1.20
N ALA A 28 -10.22 2.47 -2.39
CA ALA A 28 -9.61 2.88 -3.64
C ALA A 28 -9.63 4.40 -3.83
N LYS A 29 -10.78 5.05 -3.52
CA LYS A 29 -10.94 6.49 -3.61
C LYS A 29 -10.00 7.24 -2.65
N HIS A 30 -9.91 6.79 -1.41
CA HIS A 30 -9.04 7.40 -0.41
C HIS A 30 -7.56 7.24 -0.79
N ALA A 31 -7.16 6.08 -1.31
CA ALA A 31 -5.81 5.86 -1.82
C ALA A 31 -5.48 6.80 -3.00
N GLN A 32 -6.42 7.00 -3.92
CA GLN A 32 -6.25 7.93 -5.03
C GLN A 32 -6.10 9.38 -4.57
N ILE A 33 -6.84 9.80 -3.54
CA ILE A 33 -6.72 11.14 -2.93
C ILE A 33 -5.32 11.33 -2.33
N ILE A 34 -4.79 10.32 -1.62
CA ILE A 34 -3.42 10.37 -1.08
C ILE A 34 -2.41 10.52 -2.21
N VAL A 35 -2.53 9.71 -3.25
CA VAL A 35 -1.64 9.76 -4.43
C VAL A 35 -1.69 11.12 -5.12
N GLN A 36 -2.89 11.65 -5.32
CA GLN A 36 -3.08 12.99 -5.91
C GLN A 36 -2.38 14.06 -5.07
N ASN A 37 -2.57 14.04 -3.75
CA ASN A 37 -1.92 14.99 -2.85
C ASN A 37 -0.40 14.89 -2.88
N PHE A 38 0.17 13.68 -2.97
CA PHE A 38 1.62 13.52 -3.14
C PHE A 38 2.11 14.16 -4.43
N ASN A 39 1.43 13.94 -5.53
CA ASN A 39 1.83 14.47 -6.83
C ASN A 39 1.66 16.00 -6.91
N GLU A 40 0.58 16.55 -6.32
CA GLU A 40 0.31 17.98 -6.33
C GLU A 40 1.21 18.78 -5.35
N SER A 41 1.70 18.13 -4.30
CA SER A 41 2.55 18.78 -3.30
C SER A 41 3.89 19.28 -3.84
N GLY A 42 4.40 18.66 -4.92
CA GLY A 42 5.71 18.93 -5.48
C GLY A 42 6.89 18.58 -4.57
N ILE A 43 6.65 17.92 -3.43
CA ILE A 43 7.69 17.54 -2.46
C ILE A 43 8.47 16.32 -2.97
N LEU A 44 7.79 15.36 -3.61
CA LEU A 44 8.42 14.17 -4.14
C LEU A 44 9.07 14.45 -5.50
N PRO A 45 10.30 13.93 -5.73
CA PRO A 45 11.01 14.16 -6.99
C PRO A 45 10.47 13.35 -8.17
N PHE A 46 9.60 12.37 -7.91
CA PHE A 46 9.03 11.46 -8.89
C PHE A 46 7.53 11.28 -8.69
N GLU A 47 6.84 10.93 -9.77
CA GLU A 47 5.42 10.63 -9.78
C GLU A 47 5.11 9.42 -8.89
N VAL A 48 4.01 9.49 -8.15
CA VAL A 48 3.39 8.36 -7.48
C VAL A 48 2.22 7.86 -8.30
N VAL A 49 2.19 6.57 -8.60
CA VAL A 49 1.16 5.92 -9.43
C VAL A 49 0.31 5.01 -8.55
N TRP A 50 -0.97 5.28 -8.48
CA TRP A 50 -1.92 4.41 -7.79
C TRP A 50 -2.05 3.06 -8.50
N LYS A 51 -2.09 1.98 -7.70
CA LYS A 51 -2.40 0.63 -8.17
C LYS A 51 -3.74 0.16 -7.58
N PRO A 52 -4.51 -0.67 -8.31
CA PRO A 52 -5.76 -1.23 -7.79
C PRO A 52 -5.56 -1.88 -6.41
N THR A 53 -6.58 -1.77 -5.55
CA THR A 53 -6.54 -2.32 -4.19
C THR A 53 -6.25 -3.82 -4.21
N LEU A 54 -5.31 -4.24 -3.36
CA LEU A 54 -4.83 -5.61 -3.27
C LEU A 54 -5.60 -6.36 -2.18
N ILE A 55 -6.36 -7.39 -2.56
CA ILE A 55 -7.32 -8.08 -1.68
C ILE A 55 -6.92 -9.52 -1.34
N ASP A 56 -5.97 -10.11 -2.07
CA ASP A 56 -5.53 -11.49 -1.90
C ASP A 56 -4.04 -11.69 -2.23
N SER A 57 -3.50 -12.84 -1.83
CA SER A 57 -2.08 -13.17 -2.04
C SER A 57 -1.68 -13.21 -3.51
N THR A 58 -2.60 -13.54 -4.41
CA THR A 58 -2.32 -13.64 -5.85
C THR A 58 -2.17 -12.27 -6.48
N SER A 59 -3.10 -11.36 -6.20
CA SER A 59 -3.04 -9.97 -6.67
C SER A 59 -1.82 -9.23 -6.10
N ILE A 60 -1.52 -9.45 -4.81
CA ILE A 60 -0.35 -8.89 -4.14
C ILE A 60 0.94 -9.35 -4.83
N ARG A 61 1.12 -10.67 -4.96
CA ARG A 61 2.32 -11.24 -5.57
C ARG A 61 2.52 -10.76 -7.01
N ARG A 62 1.45 -10.80 -7.81
CA ARG A 62 1.49 -10.32 -9.20
C ARG A 62 1.93 -8.86 -9.29
N THR A 63 1.38 -7.99 -8.44
CA THR A 63 1.75 -6.57 -8.44
C THR A 63 3.23 -6.36 -8.11
N PHE A 64 3.79 -7.11 -7.16
CA PHE A 64 5.23 -7.03 -6.85
C PHE A 64 6.12 -7.62 -7.96
N GLU A 65 5.69 -8.69 -8.62
CA GLU A 65 6.39 -9.25 -9.77
C GLU A 65 6.38 -8.26 -10.96
N GLU A 66 5.24 -7.63 -11.23
CA GLU A 66 5.12 -6.57 -12.24
C GLU A 66 6.00 -5.36 -11.89
N ALA A 67 6.04 -4.94 -10.62
CA ALA A 67 6.89 -3.86 -10.16
C ALA A 67 8.39 -4.18 -10.33
N ASN A 68 8.79 -5.44 -10.11
CA ASN A 68 10.16 -5.87 -10.38
C ASN A 68 10.52 -5.78 -11.87
N ALA A 69 9.59 -6.13 -12.74
CA ALA A 69 9.79 -6.15 -14.20
C ALA A 69 9.75 -4.75 -14.84
N ASP A 70 9.05 -3.81 -14.22
CA ASP A 70 8.94 -2.44 -14.73
C ASP A 70 10.19 -1.62 -14.43
N GLU A 71 10.98 -1.30 -15.45
CA GLU A 71 12.22 -0.51 -15.31
C GLU A 71 12.00 0.92 -14.80
N GLU A 72 10.80 1.48 -14.96
CA GLU A 72 10.46 2.80 -14.45
C GLU A 72 10.01 2.76 -12.98
N CYS A 73 9.58 1.62 -12.47
CA CYS A 73 9.21 1.48 -11.06
C CYS A 73 10.46 1.53 -10.17
N ALA A 74 10.61 2.62 -9.41
CA ALA A 74 11.72 2.80 -8.47
C ALA A 74 11.50 2.09 -7.13
N GLY A 75 10.27 1.83 -6.76
CA GLY A 75 9.88 1.18 -5.52
C GLY A 75 8.38 1.20 -5.30
N VAL A 76 7.94 0.58 -4.21
CA VAL A 76 6.53 0.49 -3.84
C VAL A 76 6.29 1.13 -2.48
N ILE A 77 5.25 1.96 -2.40
CA ILE A 77 4.71 2.51 -1.16
C ILE A 77 3.49 1.67 -0.81
N THR A 78 3.48 1.04 0.36
CA THR A 78 2.33 0.28 0.84
C THR A 78 1.56 1.05 1.91
N TRP A 79 0.25 0.90 1.93
CA TRP A 79 -0.65 1.48 2.92
C TRP A 79 -1.82 0.55 3.21
N MET A 80 -2.18 0.43 4.49
CA MET A 80 -3.32 -0.37 4.94
C MET A 80 -4.40 0.57 5.48
N HIS A 81 -5.46 0.76 4.72
CA HIS A 81 -6.61 1.56 5.16
C HIS A 81 -7.56 0.73 6.02
N THR A 82 -8.00 -0.40 5.49
CA THR A 82 -8.66 -1.47 6.23
C THR A 82 -7.65 -2.49 6.72
N PHE A 83 -8.09 -3.50 7.46
CA PHE A 83 -7.25 -4.63 7.78
C PHE A 83 -6.99 -5.49 6.53
N SER A 84 -5.74 -5.67 6.21
CA SER A 84 -5.26 -6.61 5.19
C SER A 84 -4.32 -7.61 5.88
N PRO A 85 -4.65 -8.93 5.95
CA PRO A 85 -3.83 -9.88 6.69
C PRO A 85 -2.39 -9.91 6.19
N ALA A 86 -1.43 -9.58 7.04
CA ALA A 86 -0.04 -9.46 6.66
C ALA A 86 0.53 -10.77 6.09
N LYS A 87 0.03 -11.93 6.52
CA LYS A 87 0.40 -13.23 5.96
C LYS A 87 0.15 -13.35 4.45
N SER A 88 -0.85 -12.64 3.92
CA SER A 88 -1.15 -12.64 2.49
C SER A 88 -0.09 -11.93 1.65
N TRP A 89 0.73 -11.10 2.29
CA TRP A 89 1.79 -10.32 1.65
C TRP A 89 3.14 -11.05 1.59
N ILE A 90 3.33 -12.11 2.38
CA ILE A 90 4.63 -12.77 2.54
C ILE A 90 5.21 -13.20 1.20
N ALA A 91 4.45 -13.88 0.36
CA ALA A 91 4.93 -14.37 -0.94
C ALA A 91 5.30 -13.22 -1.90
N GLY A 92 4.53 -12.14 -1.90
CA GLY A 92 4.83 -10.93 -2.68
C GLY A 92 6.08 -10.22 -2.17
N LEU A 93 6.20 -10.03 -0.86
CA LEU A 93 7.36 -9.40 -0.23
C LEU A 93 8.65 -10.20 -0.48
N GLN A 94 8.60 -11.53 -0.42
CA GLN A 94 9.73 -12.39 -0.72
C GLN A 94 10.17 -12.31 -2.19
N ALA A 95 9.24 -12.11 -3.11
CA ALA A 95 9.52 -11.94 -4.54
C ALA A 95 10.03 -10.54 -4.88
N PHE A 96 9.74 -9.53 -4.05
CA PHE A 96 10.04 -8.13 -4.34
C PHE A 96 11.53 -7.82 -4.15
N LYS A 97 12.12 -7.10 -5.13
CA LYS A 97 13.57 -6.82 -5.19
C LYS A 97 13.91 -5.33 -5.20
N LYS A 98 12.90 -4.47 -5.07
CA LYS A 98 13.07 -3.02 -5.09
C LYS A 98 12.77 -2.41 -3.73
N PRO A 99 13.09 -1.13 -3.48
CA PRO A 99 12.79 -0.46 -2.23
C PRO A 99 11.30 -0.49 -1.88
N LEU A 100 10.98 -0.77 -0.62
CA LEU A 100 9.65 -0.74 -0.05
C LEU A 100 9.58 0.33 1.04
N LEU A 101 8.59 1.20 0.94
CA LEU A 101 8.19 2.13 2.00
C LEU A 101 6.81 1.72 2.50
N HIS A 102 6.67 1.50 3.80
CA HIS A 102 5.36 1.34 4.41
C HIS A 102 4.89 2.67 5.00
N LEU A 103 3.82 3.22 4.45
CA LEU A 103 3.18 4.45 4.94
C LEU A 103 2.22 4.08 6.06
N HIS A 104 2.57 4.46 7.29
CA HIS A 104 1.73 4.25 8.46
C HIS A 104 1.00 5.56 8.80
N THR A 105 -0.20 5.74 8.29
CA THR A 105 -1.03 6.93 8.55
C THR A 105 -2.51 6.61 8.53
N GLN A 106 -3.30 7.46 9.18
CA GLN A 106 -4.76 7.47 9.09
C GLN A 106 -5.18 8.42 7.97
N PHE A 107 -6.27 8.07 7.28
CA PHE A 107 -6.86 8.94 6.26
C PHE A 107 -7.61 10.12 6.88
N ASN A 108 -8.40 9.84 7.93
CA ASN A 108 -9.22 10.84 8.58
C ASN A 108 -8.40 11.68 9.55
N GLU A 109 -8.58 12.99 9.49
CA GLU A 109 -7.94 13.96 10.40
C GLU A 109 -8.49 13.82 11.83
N GLU A 110 -9.80 13.57 11.96
CA GLU A 110 -10.50 13.46 13.24
C GLU A 110 -11.34 12.18 13.31
N ILE A 111 -11.58 11.72 14.53
CA ILE A 111 -12.53 10.63 14.80
C ILE A 111 -13.92 11.24 14.99
N PRO A 112 -14.92 10.86 14.19
CA PRO A 112 -16.27 11.40 14.27
C PRO A 112 -17.05 10.77 15.45
N TYR A 113 -16.73 11.13 16.69
CA TYR A 113 -17.26 10.49 17.90
C TYR A 113 -18.79 10.43 17.97
N ASP A 114 -19.47 11.41 17.38
CA ASP A 114 -20.93 11.49 17.41
C ASP A 114 -21.63 10.57 16.41
N THR A 115 -20.91 10.11 15.39
CA THR A 115 -21.48 9.33 14.27
C THR A 115 -20.71 8.03 13.98
N ILE A 116 -19.67 7.74 14.76
CA ILE A 116 -18.84 6.54 14.57
C ILE A 116 -19.69 5.28 14.77
N ASP A 117 -19.57 4.37 13.82
CA ASP A 117 -20.21 3.05 13.84
C ASP A 117 -19.21 1.95 13.48
N MET A 118 -19.69 0.71 13.37
CA MET A 118 -18.85 -0.44 13.03
C MET A 118 -18.31 -0.37 11.60
N ASP A 119 -19.05 0.22 10.67
CA ASP A 119 -18.63 0.35 9.28
C ASP A 119 -17.47 1.33 9.17
N PHE A 120 -17.57 2.48 9.87
CA PHE A 120 -16.45 3.42 10.00
C PHE A 120 -15.21 2.76 10.61
N MET A 121 -15.40 1.97 11.67
CA MET A 121 -14.28 1.29 12.34
C MET A 121 -13.63 0.23 11.44
N ASN A 122 -14.43 -0.51 10.67
CA ASN A 122 -13.92 -1.51 9.72
C ASN A 122 -13.15 -0.86 8.57
N GLU A 123 -13.62 0.26 8.08
CA GLU A 123 -12.97 1.01 7.00
C GLU A 123 -11.64 1.64 7.45
N ASN A 124 -11.55 2.05 8.72
CA ASN A 124 -10.42 2.85 9.25
C ASN A 124 -9.56 2.06 10.24
N GLN A 125 -8.99 0.93 9.78
CA GLN A 125 -8.15 0.05 10.61
C GLN A 125 -6.65 0.17 10.33
N SER A 126 -6.16 1.31 9.85
CA SER A 126 -4.74 1.51 9.57
C SER A 126 -3.85 1.18 10.77
N ALA A 127 -4.22 1.62 11.96
CA ALA A 127 -3.43 1.37 13.18
C ALA A 127 -3.21 -0.12 13.46
N HIS A 128 -4.15 -1.00 13.10
CA HIS A 128 -4.03 -2.44 13.25
C HIS A 128 -3.27 -3.04 12.05
N GLY A 129 -3.75 -2.78 10.84
CA GLY A 129 -3.19 -3.36 9.62
C GLY A 129 -1.73 -2.97 9.39
N ASP A 130 -1.41 -1.70 9.60
CA ASP A 130 -0.05 -1.20 9.43
C ASP A 130 0.93 -1.78 10.44
N ARG A 131 0.51 -2.02 11.69
CA ARG A 131 1.38 -2.63 12.71
C ARG A 131 1.69 -4.08 12.39
N GLU A 132 0.69 -4.85 11.99
CA GLU A 132 0.88 -6.24 11.59
C GLU A 132 1.78 -6.33 10.35
N PHE A 133 1.52 -5.52 9.34
CA PHE A 133 2.33 -5.45 8.14
C PHE A 133 3.77 -5.02 8.44
N GLY A 134 3.95 -3.93 9.20
CA GLY A 134 5.26 -3.44 9.62
C GLY A 134 6.07 -4.50 10.36
N HIS A 135 5.41 -5.28 11.23
CA HIS A 135 6.06 -6.39 11.91
C HIS A 135 6.57 -7.46 10.92
N ILE A 136 5.73 -7.86 9.98
CA ILE A 136 6.11 -8.88 8.98
C ILE A 136 7.31 -8.44 8.15
N VAL A 137 7.35 -7.20 7.67
CA VAL A 137 8.47 -6.73 6.84
C VAL A 137 9.78 -6.59 7.60
N THR A 138 9.76 -6.53 8.93
CA THR A 138 10.96 -6.47 9.77
C THR A 138 11.50 -7.85 10.16
N LEU A 139 10.80 -8.93 9.86
CA LEU A 139 11.26 -10.27 10.21
C LEU A 139 12.49 -10.70 9.39
N PRO A 140 13.53 -11.25 10.03
CA PRO A 140 14.79 -11.58 9.37
C PRO A 140 14.68 -12.53 8.17
N HIS A 141 13.69 -13.43 8.17
CA HIS A 141 13.47 -14.38 7.08
C HIS A 141 12.92 -13.72 5.79
N LEU A 142 12.36 -12.50 5.89
CA LEU A 142 12.01 -11.71 4.72
C LEU A 142 13.22 -10.92 4.18
N CYS A 143 14.18 -10.59 5.04
CA CYS A 143 15.42 -9.91 4.66
C CYS A 143 16.44 -10.83 3.98
N ILE A 144 16.34 -12.16 4.16
CA ILE A 144 17.35 -13.12 3.67
C ILE A 144 17.22 -13.38 2.16
N CYS A 145 16.12 -13.07 1.53
CA CYS A 145 15.89 -13.29 0.10
C CYS A 145 16.51 -12.21 -0.80
N GLY A 146 17.33 -11.33 -0.27
CA GLY A 146 17.98 -10.22 -0.97
C GLY A 146 19.50 -10.29 -1.07
N MET A 147 20.11 -11.47 -0.81
CA MET A 147 21.55 -11.70 -1.07
C MET A 147 21.74 -12.63 -2.27
#